data_af03fa62991d2652eb81d456e8891e98
#
_entry.id   af03fa62991d2652eb81d456e8891e98
#
_cell.length_a   1.000
_cell.length_b   1.000
_cell.length_c   1.000
_cell.angle_alpha   90.00
_cell.angle_beta   90.00
_cell.angle_gamma   90.00
#
_symmetry.space_group_name_H-M   'P 1'
#
loop_
_entity.id
_entity.type
_entity.pdbx_description
1 polymer ?
#
loop_
_entity_poly.entity_id
_entity_poly.type
_entity_poly.pdbx_seq_one_letter_code
_entity_poly.pdbx_strand_id
1 'polypeptide(L)'
;MIIGTAIIVFMFRAMPSPGPGLTWFEIDELLFNEQFFSVLSVIASVLTLIGIVLLRPFMVRNSMAKIIVILSIAGAVLFLPSVGMYYGLHHWTASLTGGIVDARFIAIVNTAVESPLGQVSMIPLLAWIAKNAPENMKATFFAVFASFTNLALSASALGTKYLNQAFIVTRQVKDKITNEIVTTADYSELGLLLLTVTGIALILPIGTVIVVQHSRFSTNE
;
A
#
# COMPACT_ATOMS: atom_id res chain seq x y z
N MET A 1 -20.52 -9.89 -14.00
CA MET A 1 -19.64 -8.74 -14.22
C MET A 1 -19.53 -7.80 -13.00
N ILE A 2 -20.59 -7.11 -12.56
CA ILE A 2 -20.53 -6.14 -11.43
C ILE A 2 -19.99 -6.79 -10.15
N ILE A 3 -20.50 -7.95 -9.76
CA ILE A 3 -20.09 -8.66 -8.54
C ILE A 3 -18.62 -9.07 -8.60
N GLY A 4 -18.17 -9.59 -9.75
CA GLY A 4 -16.77 -10.00 -9.91
C GLY A 4 -15.81 -8.82 -9.76
N THR A 5 -16.09 -7.69 -10.42
CA THR A 5 -15.30 -6.46 -10.27
C THR A 5 -15.30 -5.97 -8.80
N ALA A 6 -16.46 -5.99 -8.14
CA ALA A 6 -16.58 -5.60 -6.74
C ALA A 6 -15.71 -6.47 -5.82
N ILE A 7 -15.72 -7.80 -6.00
CA ILE A 7 -14.90 -8.74 -5.21
C ILE A 7 -13.40 -8.46 -5.44
N ILE A 8 -12.97 -8.29 -6.69
CA ILE A 8 -11.56 -8.01 -7.02
C ILE A 8 -11.09 -6.71 -6.37
N VAL A 9 -11.88 -5.63 -6.49
CA VAL A 9 -11.57 -4.33 -5.90
C VAL A 9 -11.58 -4.40 -4.37
N PHE A 10 -12.56 -5.10 -3.79
CA PHE A 10 -12.63 -5.30 -2.34
C PHE A 10 -11.35 -5.97 -1.82
N MET A 11 -10.98 -7.12 -2.40
CA MET A 11 -9.79 -7.85 -1.97
C MET A 11 -8.52 -7.02 -2.13
N PHE A 12 -8.36 -6.29 -3.22
CA PHE A 12 -7.21 -5.40 -3.41
C PHE A 12 -7.13 -4.28 -2.36
N ARG A 13 -8.27 -3.70 -1.97
CA ARG A 13 -8.31 -2.62 -0.96
C ARG A 13 -8.32 -3.13 0.48
N ALA A 14 -8.65 -4.38 0.71
CA ALA A 14 -8.66 -5.02 2.03
C ALA A 14 -7.27 -5.53 2.46
N MET A 15 -6.21 -5.30 1.65
CA MET A 15 -4.87 -5.75 2.00
C MET A 15 -4.36 -5.04 3.25
N PRO A 16 -3.79 -5.80 4.21
CA PRO A 16 -3.21 -5.23 5.42
C PRO A 16 -1.95 -4.42 5.11
N SER A 17 -1.64 -3.47 5.98
CA SER A 17 -0.39 -2.72 5.99
C SER A 17 0.53 -3.18 7.13
N PRO A 18 1.81 -2.77 7.14
CA PRO A 18 2.71 -3.06 8.26
C PRO A 18 2.28 -2.40 9.59
N GLY A 19 1.39 -1.42 9.52
CA GLY A 19 1.00 -0.64 10.69
C GLY A 19 2.09 0.34 11.15
N PRO A 20 2.01 0.83 12.39
CA PRO A 20 2.88 1.89 12.89
C PRO A 20 4.34 1.43 13.10
N GLY A 21 4.59 0.12 13.22
CA GLY A 21 5.92 -0.42 13.49
C GLY A 21 6.96 -0.04 12.46
N LEU A 22 6.59 0.02 11.17
CA LEU A 22 7.49 0.49 10.11
C LEU A 22 7.90 1.95 10.32
N THR A 23 6.94 2.84 10.58
CA THR A 23 7.24 4.25 10.82
C THR A 23 8.08 4.47 12.08
N TRP A 24 7.86 3.68 13.13
CA TRP A 24 8.71 3.73 14.32
C TRP A 24 10.15 3.34 14.01
N PHE A 25 10.35 2.27 13.26
CA PHE A 25 11.67 1.85 12.78
C PHE A 25 12.34 2.94 11.91
N GLU A 26 11.59 3.57 11.00
CA GLU A 26 12.10 4.65 10.16
C GLU A 26 12.56 5.86 10.98
N ILE A 27 11.85 6.18 12.06
CA ILE A 27 12.22 7.28 12.96
C ILE A 27 13.41 6.90 13.85
N ASP A 28 13.35 5.74 14.47
CA ASP A 28 14.27 5.38 15.56
C ASP A 28 15.59 4.80 15.02
N GLU A 29 15.55 4.01 13.93
CA GLU A 29 16.73 3.34 13.36
C GLU A 29 17.25 4.04 12.10
N LEU A 30 16.37 4.49 11.19
CA LEU A 30 16.79 5.20 9.98
C LEU A 30 16.94 6.72 10.20
N LEU A 31 16.58 7.22 11.40
CA LEU A 31 16.71 8.61 11.81
C LEU A 31 15.97 9.59 10.87
N PHE A 32 14.79 9.18 10.38
CA PHE A 32 13.91 10.05 9.63
C PHE A 32 13.18 11.00 10.58
N ASN A 33 13.31 12.29 10.34
CA ASN A 33 12.63 13.30 11.14
C ASN A 33 11.31 13.75 10.48
N GLU A 34 10.48 14.48 11.23
CA GLU A 34 9.18 14.97 10.75
C GLU A 34 9.29 15.84 9.48
N GLN A 35 10.37 16.65 9.38
CA GLN A 35 10.63 17.46 8.21
C GLN A 35 10.86 16.59 6.96
N PHE A 36 11.58 15.48 7.09
CA PHE A 36 11.82 14.55 5.99
C PHE A 36 10.54 13.87 5.55
N PHE A 37 9.69 13.40 6.47
CA PHE A 37 8.36 12.87 6.12
C PHE A 37 7.48 13.91 5.42
N SER A 38 7.55 15.19 5.82
CA SER A 38 6.85 16.27 5.13
C SER A 38 7.33 16.45 3.70
N VAL A 39 8.64 16.37 3.45
CA VAL A 39 9.22 16.41 2.09
C VAL A 39 8.72 15.23 1.25
N LEU A 40 8.76 14.00 1.79
CA LEU A 40 8.24 12.82 1.10
C LEU A 40 6.75 12.98 0.75
N SER A 41 5.94 13.54 1.65
CA SER A 41 4.51 13.78 1.44
C SER A 41 4.26 14.78 0.31
N VAL A 42 5.06 15.84 0.22
CA VAL A 42 4.99 16.81 -0.89
C VAL A 42 5.36 16.15 -2.22
N ILE A 43 6.46 15.41 -2.25
CA ILE A 43 6.88 14.64 -3.44
C ILE A 43 5.75 13.68 -3.86
N ALA A 44 5.20 12.91 -2.92
CA ALA A 44 4.13 11.97 -3.18
C ALA A 44 2.90 12.67 -3.76
N SER A 45 2.47 13.79 -3.19
CA SER A 45 1.29 14.53 -3.64
C SER A 45 1.44 15.05 -5.06
N VAL A 46 2.58 15.69 -5.37
CA VAL A 46 2.87 16.23 -6.71
C VAL A 46 2.95 15.10 -7.74
N LEU A 47 3.68 14.02 -7.44
CA LEU A 47 3.86 12.91 -8.38
C LEU A 47 2.60 12.08 -8.56
N THR A 48 1.74 11.98 -7.55
CA THR A 48 0.40 11.38 -7.70
C THR A 48 -0.43 12.16 -8.73
N LEU A 49 -0.45 13.50 -8.66
CA LEU A 49 -1.16 14.33 -9.67
C LEU A 49 -0.59 14.14 -11.08
N ILE A 50 0.72 14.15 -11.21
CA ILE A 50 1.41 13.86 -12.48
C ILE A 50 1.06 12.45 -12.97
N GLY A 51 1.06 11.47 -12.07
CA GLY A 51 0.73 10.08 -12.36
C GLY A 51 -0.68 9.90 -12.94
N ILE A 52 -1.66 10.64 -12.44
CA ILE A 52 -3.03 10.62 -12.99
C ILE A 52 -3.04 10.98 -14.48
N VAL A 53 -2.27 11.99 -14.88
CA VAL A 53 -2.20 12.44 -16.27
C VAL A 53 -1.41 11.43 -17.13
N LEU A 54 -0.22 11.03 -16.68
CA LEU A 54 0.66 10.15 -17.44
C LEU A 54 0.09 8.74 -17.59
N LEU A 55 -0.57 8.21 -16.55
CA LEU A 55 -1.11 6.85 -16.54
C LEU A 55 -2.56 6.78 -17.08
N ARG A 56 -3.16 7.89 -17.47
CA ARG A 56 -4.49 7.92 -18.08
C ARG A 56 -4.65 6.93 -19.25
N PRO A 57 -3.73 6.84 -20.23
CA PRO A 57 -3.86 5.87 -21.32
C PRO A 57 -3.88 4.43 -20.83
N PHE A 58 -3.09 4.11 -19.81
CA PHE A 58 -3.06 2.80 -19.18
C PHE A 58 -4.40 2.48 -18.48
N MET A 59 -4.94 3.43 -17.72
CA MET A 59 -6.21 3.28 -17.00
C MET A 59 -7.41 3.07 -17.93
N VAL A 60 -7.42 3.76 -19.09
CA VAL A 60 -8.54 3.68 -20.05
C VAL A 60 -8.49 2.40 -20.92
N ARG A 61 -7.30 1.89 -21.22
CA ARG A 61 -7.10 0.77 -22.15
C ARG A 61 -7.16 -0.61 -21.50
N ASN A 62 -7.09 -0.68 -20.18
CA ASN A 62 -6.99 -1.94 -19.46
C ASN A 62 -8.22 -2.20 -18.58
N SER A 63 -8.63 -3.47 -18.47
CA SER A 63 -9.66 -3.90 -17.53
C SER A 63 -9.26 -3.72 -16.08
N MET A 64 -10.24 -3.63 -15.16
CA MET A 64 -9.98 -3.53 -13.73
C MET A 64 -9.17 -4.71 -13.20
N ALA A 65 -9.45 -5.92 -13.66
CA ALA A 65 -8.70 -7.11 -13.29
C ALA A 65 -7.21 -6.99 -13.65
N LYS A 66 -6.91 -6.55 -14.88
CA LYS A 66 -5.53 -6.37 -15.36
C LYS A 66 -4.81 -5.24 -14.59
N ILE A 67 -5.50 -4.12 -14.34
CA ILE A 67 -4.96 -3.02 -13.55
C ILE A 67 -4.57 -3.51 -12.15
N ILE A 68 -5.44 -4.26 -11.47
CA ILE A 68 -5.18 -4.75 -10.12
C ILE A 68 -4.02 -5.75 -10.09
N VAL A 69 -3.93 -6.67 -11.05
CA VAL A 69 -2.76 -7.59 -11.14
C VAL A 69 -1.47 -6.81 -11.29
N ILE A 70 -1.42 -5.82 -12.20
CA ILE A 70 -0.22 -5.01 -12.42
C ILE A 70 0.12 -4.20 -11.18
N LEU A 71 -0.86 -3.58 -10.52
CA LEU A 71 -0.64 -2.82 -9.29
C LEU A 71 -0.18 -3.70 -8.12
N SER A 72 -0.71 -4.93 -8.01
CA SER A 72 -0.27 -5.87 -6.96
C SER A 72 1.19 -6.28 -7.14
N ILE A 73 1.60 -6.56 -8.38
CA ILE A 73 2.99 -6.88 -8.70
C ILE A 73 3.89 -5.65 -8.49
N ALA A 74 3.51 -4.50 -9.05
CA ALA A 74 4.27 -3.26 -8.90
C ALA A 74 4.39 -2.84 -7.43
N GLY A 75 3.30 -2.87 -6.67
CA GLY A 75 3.30 -2.55 -5.25
C GLY A 75 4.21 -3.47 -4.43
N ALA A 76 4.16 -4.79 -4.68
CA ALA A 76 5.05 -5.73 -4.01
C ALA A 76 6.54 -5.45 -4.34
N VAL A 77 6.87 -5.20 -5.61
CA VAL A 77 8.25 -4.88 -6.04
C VAL A 77 8.72 -3.54 -5.44
N LEU A 78 7.86 -2.52 -5.47
CA LEU A 78 8.18 -1.19 -4.93
C LEU A 78 8.24 -1.17 -3.40
N PHE A 79 7.67 -2.14 -2.71
CA PHE A 79 7.81 -2.28 -1.26
C PHE A 79 9.12 -2.99 -0.85
N LEU A 80 9.79 -3.70 -1.76
CA LEU A 80 11.06 -4.39 -1.47
C LEU A 80 12.18 -3.47 -0.95
N PRO A 81 12.36 -2.22 -1.41
CA PRO A 81 13.34 -1.31 -0.83
C PRO A 81 13.11 -1.06 0.67
N SER A 82 11.85 -0.92 1.11
CA SER A 82 11.51 -0.77 2.55
C SER A 82 11.87 -2.03 3.34
N VAL A 83 11.57 -3.22 2.79
CA VAL A 83 12.02 -4.51 3.36
C VAL A 83 13.54 -4.55 3.39
N GLY A 84 14.20 -4.17 2.30
CA GLY A 84 15.65 -4.15 2.17
C GLY A 84 16.32 -3.22 3.18
N MET A 85 15.73 -2.04 3.45
CA MET A 85 16.27 -1.10 4.45
C MET A 85 16.27 -1.72 5.86
N TYR A 86 15.26 -2.51 6.21
CA TYR A 86 15.27 -3.27 7.46
C TYR A 86 16.44 -4.25 7.55
N TYR A 87 16.78 -4.92 6.44
CA TYR A 87 17.92 -5.85 6.37
C TYR A 87 19.25 -5.17 6.04
N GLY A 88 19.36 -3.84 6.12
CA GLY A 88 20.61 -3.09 5.97
C GLY A 88 21.00 -2.77 4.52
N LEU A 89 20.08 -2.85 3.55
CA LEU A 89 20.31 -2.48 2.15
C LEU A 89 20.94 -1.09 2.03
N HIS A 90 20.47 -0.12 2.81
CA HIS A 90 20.97 1.25 2.80
C HIS A 90 22.44 1.37 3.24
N HIS A 91 22.94 0.50 4.11
CA HIS A 91 24.36 0.45 4.49
C HIS A 91 25.21 -0.06 3.34
N TRP A 92 24.75 -1.13 2.68
CA TRP A 92 25.43 -1.71 1.54
C TRP A 92 25.49 -0.73 0.36
N THR A 93 24.37 -0.11 -0.01
CA THR A 93 24.33 0.87 -1.11
C THR A 93 25.14 2.12 -0.79
N ALA A 94 25.10 2.63 0.43
CA ALA A 94 25.93 3.75 0.87
C ALA A 94 27.42 3.44 0.77
N SER A 95 27.85 2.24 1.18
CA SER A 95 29.26 1.83 1.08
C SER A 95 29.77 1.78 -0.36
N LEU A 96 28.93 1.34 -1.31
CA LEU A 96 29.28 1.27 -2.74
C LEU A 96 29.30 2.64 -3.43
N THR A 97 28.52 3.59 -2.92
CA THR A 97 28.31 4.90 -3.57
C THR A 97 29.00 6.06 -2.86
N GLY A 98 29.86 5.78 -1.90
CA GLY A 98 30.53 6.82 -1.10
C GLY A 98 29.55 7.63 -0.24
N GLY A 99 28.46 7.01 0.24
CA GLY A 99 27.44 7.62 1.10
C GLY A 99 26.28 8.31 0.37
N ILE A 100 26.25 8.30 -0.98
CA ILE A 100 25.21 8.97 -1.77
C ILE A 100 23.88 8.24 -1.67
N VAL A 101 23.87 6.91 -1.84
CA VAL A 101 22.64 6.10 -1.80
C VAL A 101 22.43 5.56 -0.40
N ASP A 102 22.06 6.46 0.51
CA ASP A 102 21.69 6.17 1.90
C ASP A 102 20.19 5.85 2.04
N ALA A 103 19.71 5.65 3.27
CA ALA A 103 18.29 5.38 3.56
C ALA A 103 17.36 6.49 3.07
N ARG A 104 17.77 7.77 3.17
CA ARG A 104 16.96 8.90 2.71
C ARG A 104 16.84 8.95 1.20
N PHE A 105 17.95 8.69 0.49
CA PHE A 105 17.93 8.62 -0.97
C PHE A 105 17.00 7.49 -1.45
N ILE A 106 17.10 6.30 -0.84
CA ILE A 106 16.23 5.16 -1.17
C ILE A 106 14.76 5.53 -0.94
N ALA A 107 14.43 6.15 0.20
CA ALA A 107 13.07 6.56 0.52
C ALA A 107 12.51 7.59 -0.48
N ILE A 108 13.31 8.58 -0.91
CA ILE A 108 12.91 9.57 -1.91
C ILE A 108 12.63 8.91 -3.25
N VAL A 109 13.54 8.06 -3.73
CA VAL A 109 13.37 7.36 -5.01
C VAL A 109 12.16 6.43 -4.97
N ASN A 110 12.00 5.67 -3.88
CA ASN A 110 10.86 4.79 -3.70
C ASN A 110 9.53 5.57 -3.73
N THR A 111 9.44 6.66 -2.95
CA THR A 111 8.28 7.55 -2.95
C THR A 111 8.02 8.11 -4.35
N ALA A 112 9.05 8.52 -5.07
CA ALA A 112 8.93 9.08 -6.41
C ALA A 112 8.37 8.07 -7.43
N VAL A 113 8.75 6.80 -7.33
CA VAL A 113 8.30 5.75 -8.27
C VAL A 113 6.91 5.21 -7.88
N GLU A 114 6.61 5.09 -6.59
CA GLU A 114 5.35 4.54 -6.08
C GLU A 114 4.18 5.53 -6.22
N SER A 115 4.41 6.80 -5.92
CA SER A 115 3.35 7.81 -5.80
C SER A 115 2.50 7.99 -7.06
N PRO A 116 3.04 7.93 -8.30
CA PRO A 116 2.23 7.97 -9.51
C PRO A 116 1.16 6.87 -9.61
N LEU A 117 1.37 5.75 -8.94
CA LEU A 117 0.45 4.60 -8.94
C LEU A 117 -0.73 4.76 -7.97
N GLY A 118 -0.65 5.70 -7.03
CA GLY A 118 -1.58 5.81 -5.90
C GLY A 118 -3.06 5.92 -6.29
N GLN A 119 -3.38 6.54 -7.44
CA GLN A 119 -4.77 6.71 -7.91
C GLN A 119 -5.15 5.79 -9.06
N VAL A 120 -4.25 4.93 -9.54
CA VAL A 120 -4.46 4.10 -10.73
C VAL A 120 -5.57 3.08 -10.56
N SER A 121 -5.87 2.63 -9.35
CA SER A 121 -7.00 1.73 -9.07
C SER A 121 -8.32 2.47 -8.88
N MET A 122 -8.28 3.67 -8.32
CA MET A 122 -9.49 4.40 -7.91
C MET A 122 -10.18 5.07 -9.10
N ILE A 123 -9.43 5.73 -9.98
CA ILE A 123 -9.99 6.47 -11.12
C ILE A 123 -10.71 5.57 -12.11
N PRO A 124 -10.14 4.42 -12.56
CA PRO A 124 -10.86 3.48 -13.41
C PRO A 124 -12.12 2.91 -12.76
N LEU A 125 -12.07 2.66 -11.45
CA LEU A 125 -13.24 2.18 -10.70
C LEU A 125 -14.38 3.19 -10.75
N LEU A 126 -14.11 4.46 -10.49
CA LEU A 126 -15.13 5.51 -10.57
C LEU A 126 -15.69 5.67 -11.98
N ALA A 127 -14.83 5.63 -12.99
CA ALA A 127 -15.24 5.68 -14.40
C ALA A 127 -16.09 4.46 -14.79
N TRP A 128 -15.71 3.26 -14.31
CA TRP A 128 -16.46 2.04 -14.54
C TRP A 128 -17.86 2.09 -13.90
N ILE A 129 -17.97 2.59 -12.65
CA ILE A 129 -19.25 2.81 -11.99
C ILE A 129 -20.13 3.78 -12.81
N ALA A 130 -19.55 4.93 -13.20
CA ALA A 130 -20.28 5.92 -13.99
C ALA A 130 -20.83 5.37 -15.31
N LYS A 131 -20.08 4.47 -15.97
CA LYS A 131 -20.47 3.84 -17.24
C LYS A 131 -21.53 2.75 -17.06
N ASN A 132 -21.46 1.98 -15.98
CA ASN A 132 -22.30 0.78 -15.81
C ASN A 132 -23.52 0.99 -14.89
N ALA A 133 -23.58 2.11 -14.18
CA ALA A 133 -24.74 2.45 -13.35
C ALA A 133 -25.91 2.93 -14.21
N PRO A 134 -27.15 2.45 -13.93
CA PRO A 134 -28.36 2.99 -14.57
C PRO A 134 -28.45 4.50 -14.35
N GLU A 135 -28.94 5.24 -15.36
CA GLU A 135 -28.94 6.71 -15.35
C GLU A 135 -29.70 7.30 -14.14
N ASN A 136 -30.82 6.70 -13.81
CA ASN A 136 -31.67 7.11 -12.67
C ASN A 136 -31.15 6.64 -11.30
N MET A 137 -30.08 5.81 -11.25
CA MET A 137 -29.54 5.23 -10.00
C MET A 137 -28.04 5.48 -9.81
N LYS A 138 -27.42 6.36 -10.59
CA LYS A 138 -25.97 6.62 -10.54
C LYS A 138 -25.51 6.99 -9.12
N ALA A 139 -26.23 7.90 -8.46
CA ALA A 139 -25.92 8.31 -7.08
C ALA A 139 -25.96 7.14 -6.08
N THR A 140 -26.96 6.26 -6.20
CA THR A 140 -27.11 5.07 -5.37
C THR A 140 -25.96 4.08 -5.60
N PHE A 141 -25.57 3.86 -6.86
CA PHE A 141 -24.42 3.01 -7.20
C PHE A 141 -23.11 3.55 -6.62
N PHE A 142 -22.86 4.86 -6.75
CA PHE A 142 -21.69 5.49 -6.13
C PHE A 142 -21.70 5.33 -4.61
N ALA A 143 -22.84 5.53 -3.95
CA ALA A 143 -22.96 5.37 -2.50
C ALA A 143 -22.71 3.92 -2.05
N VAL A 144 -23.25 2.93 -2.76
CA VAL A 144 -23.04 1.50 -2.47
C VAL A 144 -21.55 1.14 -2.66
N PHE A 145 -20.92 1.55 -3.74
CA PHE A 145 -19.50 1.28 -3.97
C PHE A 145 -18.59 2.02 -2.98
N ALA A 146 -18.91 3.24 -2.58
CA ALA A 146 -18.19 3.97 -1.53
C ALA A 146 -18.28 3.22 -0.19
N SER A 147 -19.47 2.76 0.19
CA SER A 147 -19.68 1.97 1.42
C SER A 147 -18.90 0.65 1.37
N PHE A 148 -18.91 -0.03 0.23
CA PHE A 148 -18.19 -1.27 0.02
C PHE A 148 -16.67 -1.08 0.07
N THR A 149 -16.17 0.03 -0.47
CA THR A 149 -14.76 0.43 -0.37
C THR A 149 -14.36 0.73 1.07
N ASN A 150 -15.21 1.42 1.84
CA ASN A 150 -14.97 1.69 3.26
C ASN A 150 -14.98 0.40 4.10
N LEU A 151 -15.83 -0.56 3.75
CA LEU A 151 -15.81 -1.89 4.38
C LEU A 151 -14.49 -2.61 4.10
N ALA A 152 -13.96 -2.51 2.89
CA ALA A 152 -12.65 -3.06 2.55
C ALA A 152 -11.51 -2.42 3.36
N LEU A 153 -11.54 -1.09 3.56
CA LEU A 153 -10.57 -0.40 4.43
C LEU A 153 -10.69 -0.84 5.89
N SER A 154 -11.91 -1.10 6.38
CA SER A 154 -12.12 -1.68 7.72
C SER A 154 -11.53 -3.09 7.83
N ALA A 155 -11.70 -3.92 6.80
CA ALA A 155 -11.08 -5.24 6.73
C ALA A 155 -9.54 -5.14 6.69
N SER A 156 -8.97 -4.19 5.93
CA SER A 156 -7.54 -3.88 5.92
C SER A 156 -7.03 -3.52 7.32
N ALA A 157 -7.73 -2.63 8.02
CA ALA A 157 -7.38 -2.22 9.39
C ALA A 157 -7.42 -3.40 10.38
N LEU A 158 -8.42 -4.29 10.26
CA LEU A 158 -8.50 -5.52 11.05
C LEU A 158 -7.35 -6.47 10.74
N GLY A 159 -7.04 -6.70 9.46
CA GLY A 159 -5.90 -7.50 9.03
C GLY A 159 -4.58 -6.96 9.57
N THR A 160 -4.36 -5.64 9.47
CA THR A 160 -3.21 -4.95 10.06
C THR A 160 -3.12 -5.18 11.57
N LYS A 161 -4.25 -5.04 12.28
CA LYS A 161 -4.30 -5.30 13.73
C LYS A 161 -3.89 -6.73 14.07
N TYR A 162 -4.45 -7.74 13.39
CA TYR A 162 -4.11 -9.14 13.68
C TYR A 162 -2.67 -9.49 13.32
N LEU A 163 -2.13 -8.94 12.24
CA LEU A 163 -0.71 -9.12 11.91
C LEU A 163 0.20 -8.48 12.98
N ASN A 164 -0.14 -7.28 13.47
CA ASN A 164 0.62 -6.63 14.55
C ASN A 164 0.40 -7.29 15.93
N GLN A 165 -0.57 -8.18 16.08
CA GLN A 165 -0.71 -9.04 17.26
C GLN A 165 0.13 -10.32 17.13
N ALA A 166 0.30 -10.83 15.90
CA ALA A 166 1.09 -12.01 15.61
C ALA A 166 2.60 -11.71 15.56
N PHE A 167 2.96 -10.55 15.01
CA PHE A 167 4.34 -10.04 14.92
C PHE A 167 4.46 -8.82 15.84
N ILE A 168 5.07 -9.02 17.00
CA ILE A 168 5.14 -8.00 18.04
C ILE A 168 6.27 -7.01 17.71
N VAL A 169 5.89 -5.79 17.37
CA VAL A 169 6.82 -4.68 17.17
C VAL A 169 6.51 -3.60 18.20
N THR A 170 7.49 -3.23 19.02
CA THR A 170 7.30 -2.23 20.07
C THR A 170 8.25 -1.07 19.92
N ARG A 171 7.79 0.13 20.31
CA ARG A 171 8.62 1.33 20.43
C ARG A 171 8.96 1.58 21.89
N GLN A 172 10.09 2.21 22.14
CA GLN A 172 10.44 2.62 23.49
C GLN A 172 9.40 3.60 24.06
N VAL A 173 8.85 3.26 25.21
CA VAL A 173 7.93 4.11 25.98
C VAL A 173 8.56 4.39 27.34
N LYS A 174 8.63 5.67 27.69
CA LYS A 174 9.05 6.13 29.02
C LYS A 174 7.86 6.65 29.79
N ASP A 175 7.85 6.38 31.09
CA ASP A 175 6.91 7.03 32.01
C ASP A 175 7.16 8.55 32.02
N LYS A 176 6.08 9.32 31.91
CA LYS A 176 6.15 10.79 31.81
C LYS A 176 6.57 11.47 33.12
N ILE A 177 6.44 10.77 34.26
CA ILE A 177 6.71 11.30 35.58
C ILE A 177 8.08 10.83 36.06
N THR A 178 8.35 9.53 36.00
CA THR A 178 9.58 8.91 36.53
C THR A 178 10.73 8.90 35.52
N ASN A 179 10.45 9.11 34.20
CA ASN A 179 11.40 8.91 33.08
C ASN A 179 11.94 7.47 32.96
N GLU A 180 11.40 6.52 33.71
CA GLU A 180 11.78 5.12 33.60
C GLU A 180 11.25 4.49 32.29
N ILE A 181 12.02 3.55 31.73
CA ILE A 181 11.61 2.82 30.53
C ILE A 181 10.55 1.79 30.94
N VAL A 182 9.32 1.98 30.48
CA VAL A 182 8.19 1.06 30.69
C VAL A 182 8.19 -0.05 29.63
N THR A 183 8.52 0.31 28.38
CA THR A 183 8.62 -0.64 27.26
C THR A 183 9.91 -0.36 26.50
N THR A 184 10.67 -1.39 26.20
CA THR A 184 11.86 -1.30 25.34
C THR A 184 11.45 -1.33 23.87
N ALA A 185 12.23 -0.69 22.99
CA ALA A 185 12.07 -0.85 21.56
C ALA A 185 12.47 -2.27 21.15
N ASP A 186 11.62 -2.92 20.36
CA ASP A 186 11.91 -4.23 19.76
C ASP A 186 11.36 -4.27 18.33
N TYR A 187 12.26 -4.36 17.36
CA TYR A 187 11.96 -4.44 15.93
C TYR A 187 12.30 -5.80 15.34
N SER A 188 12.62 -6.81 16.17
CA SER A 188 13.11 -8.11 15.72
C SER A 188 12.14 -8.84 14.76
N GLU A 189 10.84 -8.71 14.97
CA GLU A 189 9.81 -9.33 14.14
C GLU A 189 9.34 -8.46 12.97
N LEU A 190 9.81 -7.20 12.88
CA LEU A 190 9.40 -6.28 11.83
C LEU A 190 9.70 -6.82 10.42
N GLY A 191 10.87 -7.42 10.20
CA GLY A 191 11.24 -8.00 8.91
C GLY A 191 10.27 -9.07 8.43
N LEU A 192 9.87 -9.98 9.30
CA LEU A 192 8.88 -11.02 9.00
C LEU A 192 7.50 -10.41 8.74
N LEU A 193 7.11 -9.39 9.50
CA LEU A 193 5.87 -8.64 9.28
C LEU A 193 5.86 -8.01 7.88
N LEU A 194 6.93 -7.31 7.47
CA LEU A 194 7.05 -6.68 6.16
C LEU A 194 6.96 -7.70 5.01
N LEU A 195 7.67 -8.83 5.12
CA LEU A 195 7.62 -9.91 4.14
C LEU A 195 6.22 -10.53 4.05
N THR A 196 5.57 -10.75 5.18
CA THR A 196 4.22 -11.32 5.25
C THR A 196 3.20 -10.38 4.58
N VAL A 197 3.23 -9.09 4.91
CA VAL A 197 2.37 -8.08 4.28
C VAL A 197 2.59 -8.02 2.78
N THR A 198 3.84 -8.03 2.32
CA THR A 198 4.20 -8.03 0.89
C THR A 198 3.64 -9.28 0.19
N GLY A 199 3.81 -10.45 0.80
CA GLY A 199 3.29 -11.71 0.27
C GLY A 199 1.76 -11.72 0.16
N ILE A 200 1.07 -11.26 1.20
CA ILE A 200 -0.39 -11.15 1.22
C ILE A 200 -0.86 -10.18 0.13
N ALA A 201 -0.27 -8.98 0.04
CA ALA A 201 -0.62 -7.95 -0.94
C ALA A 201 -0.37 -8.39 -2.39
N LEU A 202 0.56 -9.32 -2.63
CA LEU A 202 0.82 -9.90 -3.93
C LEU A 202 -0.15 -11.07 -4.24
N ILE A 203 -0.25 -12.03 -3.32
CA ILE A 203 -0.91 -13.31 -3.61
C ILE A 203 -2.44 -13.20 -3.60
N LEU A 204 -3.02 -12.51 -2.59
CA LEU A 204 -4.47 -12.50 -2.44
C LEU A 204 -5.21 -11.76 -3.57
N PRO A 205 -4.81 -10.55 -4.01
CA PRO A 205 -5.49 -9.90 -5.11
C PRO A 205 -5.35 -10.66 -6.43
N ILE A 206 -4.17 -11.19 -6.74
CA ILE A 206 -3.93 -11.97 -7.96
C ILE A 206 -4.73 -13.27 -7.92
N GLY A 207 -4.70 -13.99 -6.80
CA GLY A 207 -5.48 -15.21 -6.60
C GLY A 207 -6.98 -14.94 -6.74
N THR A 208 -7.46 -13.82 -6.21
CA THR A 208 -8.87 -13.40 -6.36
C THR A 208 -9.22 -13.14 -7.81
N VAL A 209 -8.37 -12.45 -8.57
CA VAL A 209 -8.58 -12.22 -10.00
C VAL A 209 -8.70 -13.56 -10.74
N ILE A 210 -7.77 -14.51 -10.50
CA ILE A 210 -7.79 -15.82 -11.14
C ILE A 210 -9.09 -16.57 -10.81
N VAL A 211 -9.48 -16.64 -9.54
CA VAL A 211 -10.69 -17.33 -9.09
C VAL A 211 -11.95 -16.70 -9.70
N VAL A 212 -12.04 -15.36 -9.70
CA VAL A 212 -13.20 -14.65 -10.27
C VAL A 212 -13.29 -14.89 -11.77
N GLN A 213 -12.17 -14.85 -12.50
CA GLN A 213 -12.17 -15.07 -13.95
C GLN A 213 -12.57 -16.49 -14.36
N HIS A 214 -12.31 -17.51 -13.52
CA HIS A 214 -12.72 -18.89 -13.74
C HIS A 214 -14.11 -19.23 -13.15
N SER A 215 -14.79 -18.27 -12.56
CA SER A 215 -16.11 -18.42 -11.94
C SER A 215 -17.22 -17.90 -12.86
N ARG A 216 -18.49 -18.16 -12.48
CA ARG A 216 -19.67 -17.54 -13.10
C ARG A 216 -19.74 -16.01 -12.99
N PHE A 217 -18.85 -15.39 -12.20
CA PHE A 217 -18.73 -13.95 -12.01
C PHE A 217 -17.64 -13.32 -12.88
N SER A 218 -17.16 -14.05 -13.88
CA SER A 218 -16.11 -13.57 -14.78
C SER A 218 -16.36 -12.15 -15.28
N THR A 219 -15.29 -11.36 -15.31
CA THR A 219 -15.28 -9.97 -15.77
C THR A 219 -14.75 -9.91 -17.21
N ASN A 220 -15.35 -10.66 -18.13
CA ASN A 220 -14.94 -10.61 -19.54
C ASN A 220 -15.20 -9.19 -20.08
N GLU A 221 -14.17 -8.36 -20.06
CA GLU A 221 -14.04 -7.08 -20.75
C GLU A 221 -12.96 -7.19 -21.82
#